data_02fa617f86e498edc8f049ef22c0593e
#
_entry.id   02fa617f86e498edc8f049ef22c0593e
#
_cell.length_a   1.000
_cell.length_b   1.000
_cell.length_c   1.000
_cell.angle_alpha   90.00
_cell.angle_beta   90.00
_cell.angle_gamma   90.00
#
_symmetry.space_group_name_H-M   'P 1'
#
loop_
_entity.id
_entity.type
_entity.pdbx_description
1 polymer ?
#
loop_
_entity_poly.entity_id
_entity_poly.type
_entity_poly.pdbx_seq_one_letter_code
_entity_poly.pdbx_strand_id
1 'polypeptide(L)'
;MKYIFKISTLCVALSMGMISCSESYLDVESKTESNTSNFYKSQNDAWRALIGCYDGWRQTSSNPGFGFYVASEVMGAECFGATGNTDGRGYQVVDRFDIAQSSSDLNLYESDWARYYQGIYRCNELIKYEEQIEWKNETLHSTYMGECHALRAILYFDLVRWFGNIPLLTVATEENVPQADPKEVYQVIFDDLQYAIDNIPAGAYPKADAANNDGHITKYAAEALYARAYLYYTGYYGSAIEGVTKEKALAYCEDVINSGEYQLVSEYKNLWPAASAGIAEVGDAVTLLGSYAGDGNSETILAMKFTNTQDYNGNNDSNRWQVMLGMRNLPVAPYGRGWGALTVNPQFVNQYEAGDLRKKASVIDIVNEGIVNADAFEASYKDQREYTGYVIKKYSPLCFADGTSAVKIDGSGGFQEQNHQDWVIMRYADVLLMAAELGSGNAQKYLDQVRARAGLQPVAVSHENILKERRFEFAFEAINYWDLLRQGIDYAAQKIATDGIDVMSGGNADKVVISAQNIVTKKGLSQIPQNQIILSSGVLKQNEGW
;
A
#
# COMPACT_ATOMS: atom_id res chain seq x y z
N MET A 1 -55.30 -33.49 56.84
CA MET A 1 -53.90 -33.52 57.31
C MET A 1 -52.87 -34.22 56.35
N LYS A 2 -53.24 -35.23 55.57
CA LYS A 2 -52.32 -35.96 54.68
C LYS A 2 -51.89 -35.15 53.43
N TYR A 3 -52.60 -34.13 53.01
CA TYR A 3 -52.23 -33.30 51.84
C TYR A 3 -51.35 -32.14 52.18
N ILE A 4 -51.40 -31.61 53.40
CA ILE A 4 -50.54 -30.48 53.83
C ILE A 4 -49.10 -30.95 54.00
N PHE A 5 -48.88 -32.21 54.46
CA PHE A 5 -47.51 -32.73 54.60
C PHE A 5 -46.82 -33.02 53.29
N LYS A 6 -47.55 -33.36 52.20
CA LYS A 6 -47.01 -33.60 50.87
C LYS A 6 -46.61 -32.30 50.18
N ILE A 7 -47.28 -31.20 50.42
CA ILE A 7 -46.99 -29.89 49.86
C ILE A 7 -45.74 -29.27 50.56
N SER A 8 -45.62 -29.43 51.86
CA SER A 8 -44.47 -28.97 52.63
C SER A 8 -43.19 -29.72 52.25
N THR A 9 -43.25 -31.01 51.96
CA THR A 9 -42.06 -31.78 51.51
C THR A 9 -41.67 -31.47 50.08
N LEU A 10 -42.61 -31.09 49.21
CA LEU A 10 -42.34 -30.69 47.87
C LEU A 10 -41.70 -29.27 47.80
N CYS A 11 -42.11 -28.33 48.66
CA CYS A 11 -41.55 -27.02 48.77
C CYS A 11 -40.12 -27.02 49.35
N VAL A 12 -39.83 -27.94 50.30
CA VAL A 12 -38.45 -28.09 50.85
C VAL A 12 -37.53 -28.77 49.83
N ALA A 13 -38.04 -29.68 48.98
CA ALA A 13 -37.24 -30.28 47.91
C ALA A 13 -36.97 -29.29 46.75
N LEU A 14 -37.89 -28.34 46.48
CA LEU A 14 -37.65 -27.29 45.49
C LEU A 14 -36.69 -26.16 45.99
N SER A 15 -36.63 -25.95 47.30
CA SER A 15 -35.73 -24.93 47.87
C SER A 15 -34.29 -25.40 48.04
N MET A 16 -33.98 -26.70 47.94
CA MET A 16 -32.62 -27.23 47.93
C MET A 16 -32.01 -27.34 46.52
N GLY A 17 -32.77 -27.08 45.46
CA GLY A 17 -32.32 -27.09 44.06
C GLY A 17 -31.83 -25.74 43.55
N MET A 18 -31.84 -24.68 44.34
CA MET A 18 -31.33 -23.36 43.98
C MET A 18 -30.08 -23.00 44.76
N ILE A 19 -29.15 -23.94 44.92
CA ILE A 19 -27.75 -23.58 45.14
C ILE A 19 -27.21 -23.27 43.75
N SER A 20 -27.31 -22.01 43.37
CA SER A 20 -26.71 -21.41 42.20
C SER A 20 -25.29 -21.94 42.08
N CYS A 21 -24.96 -22.54 40.95
CA CYS A 21 -23.60 -22.66 40.50
C CYS A 21 -22.99 -21.27 40.64
N SER A 22 -21.93 -21.15 41.43
CA SER A 22 -21.15 -19.89 41.45
C SER A 22 -20.73 -19.56 40.04
N GLU A 23 -20.82 -18.31 39.65
CA GLU A 23 -20.35 -17.82 38.31
C GLU A 23 -18.96 -18.35 37.98
N SER A 24 -18.12 -18.57 38.99
CA SER A 24 -16.78 -19.17 38.87
C SER A 24 -16.75 -20.62 38.34
N TYR A 25 -17.88 -21.38 38.33
CA TYR A 25 -17.91 -22.74 37.78
C TYR A 25 -18.07 -22.73 36.24
N LEU A 26 -18.57 -21.63 35.68
CA LEU A 26 -18.71 -21.43 34.23
C LEU A 26 -17.52 -20.71 33.64
N ASP A 27 -16.66 -20.15 34.49
CA ASP A 27 -15.43 -19.44 34.12
C ASP A 27 -14.25 -20.42 34.01
N VAL A 28 -14.44 -21.48 33.24
CA VAL A 28 -13.32 -22.38 32.90
C VAL A 28 -12.54 -21.71 31.75
N GLU A 29 -11.34 -21.21 32.08
CA GLU A 29 -10.40 -20.79 31.04
C GLU A 29 -10.24 -21.90 30.01
N SER A 30 -10.56 -21.59 28.75
CA SER A 30 -10.32 -22.53 27.66
C SER A 30 -8.80 -22.80 27.57
N LYS A 31 -8.40 -24.04 27.80
CA LYS A 31 -7.00 -24.49 27.70
C LYS A 31 -6.63 -24.90 26.29
N THR A 32 -7.58 -24.90 25.37
CA THR A 32 -7.44 -25.41 23.99
C THR A 32 -7.66 -24.34 22.96
N GLU A 33 -8.30 -23.22 23.30
CA GLU A 33 -8.51 -22.08 22.42
C GLU A 33 -7.72 -20.88 22.93
N SER A 34 -7.03 -20.20 22.01
CA SER A 34 -6.34 -18.95 22.31
C SER A 34 -7.36 -17.83 22.50
N ASN A 35 -7.38 -17.22 23.68
CA ASN A 35 -8.15 -16.03 23.99
C ASN A 35 -7.24 -15.00 24.67
N THR A 36 -7.70 -13.79 24.88
CA THR A 36 -6.89 -12.71 25.46
C THR A 36 -6.38 -13.00 26.88
N SER A 37 -6.97 -13.94 27.61
CA SER A 37 -6.54 -14.31 28.95
C SER A 37 -5.35 -15.30 28.97
N ASN A 38 -5.23 -16.14 27.93
CA ASN A 38 -4.18 -17.15 27.82
C ASN A 38 -3.16 -16.89 26.71
N PHE A 39 -3.41 -15.93 25.82
CA PHE A 39 -2.50 -15.40 24.82
C PHE A 39 -1.70 -14.23 25.43
N TYR A 40 -0.69 -13.71 24.79
CA TYR A 40 0.20 -12.64 25.28
C TYR A 40 0.91 -12.99 26.60
N LYS A 41 1.36 -14.23 26.78
CA LYS A 41 2.08 -14.67 27.98
C LYS A 41 3.58 -14.88 27.73
N SER A 42 3.97 -15.21 26.53
CA SER A 42 5.35 -15.54 26.19
C SER A 42 5.86 -14.74 25.00
N GLN A 43 7.20 -14.64 24.87
CA GLN A 43 7.85 -14.06 23.70
C GLN A 43 7.40 -14.72 22.37
N ASN A 44 7.03 -16.01 22.39
CA ASN A 44 6.49 -16.67 21.20
C ASN A 44 5.07 -16.20 20.87
N ASP A 45 4.26 -15.83 21.86
CA ASP A 45 2.95 -15.23 21.62
C ASP A 45 3.10 -13.82 21.05
N ALA A 46 4.08 -13.04 21.53
CA ALA A 46 4.44 -11.74 20.96
C ALA A 46 4.83 -11.87 19.48
N TRP A 47 5.67 -12.85 19.14
CA TRP A 47 6.03 -13.13 17.76
C TRP A 47 4.81 -13.43 16.87
N ARG A 48 3.91 -14.30 17.36
CA ARG A 48 2.68 -14.63 16.62
C ARG A 48 1.75 -13.42 16.46
N ALA A 49 1.65 -12.57 17.49
CA ALA A 49 0.88 -11.34 17.44
C ALA A 49 1.49 -10.34 16.45
N LEU A 50 2.81 -10.20 16.41
CA LEU A 50 3.53 -9.37 15.44
C LEU A 50 3.28 -9.85 14.01
N ILE A 51 3.37 -11.16 13.75
CA ILE A 51 2.98 -11.73 12.45
C ILE A 51 1.53 -11.38 12.10
N GLY A 52 0.64 -11.41 13.11
CA GLY A 52 -0.75 -10.94 12.95
C GLY A 52 -0.86 -9.46 12.55
N CYS A 53 0.04 -8.60 13.05
CA CYS A 53 0.10 -7.19 12.66
C CYS A 53 0.59 -7.03 11.20
N TYR A 54 1.63 -7.76 10.79
CA TYR A 54 2.09 -7.81 9.41
C TYR A 54 1.01 -8.33 8.45
N ASP A 55 0.30 -9.38 8.85
CA ASP A 55 -0.85 -9.89 8.09
C ASP A 55 -1.95 -8.82 7.96
N GLY A 56 -2.26 -8.10 9.04
CA GLY A 56 -3.20 -6.99 9.01
C GLY A 56 -2.80 -5.90 8.01
N TRP A 57 -1.52 -5.56 7.95
CA TRP A 57 -0.99 -4.62 6.96
C TRP A 57 -1.08 -5.19 5.54
N ARG A 58 -0.63 -6.41 5.29
CA ARG A 58 -0.72 -7.07 3.98
C ARG A 58 -2.16 -7.15 3.47
N GLN A 59 -3.13 -7.42 4.35
CA GLN A 59 -4.54 -7.49 3.96
C GLN A 59 -5.12 -6.17 3.45
N THR A 60 -4.51 -5.03 3.71
CA THR A 60 -4.91 -3.76 3.09
C THR A 60 -4.71 -3.75 1.57
N SER A 61 -3.96 -4.70 1.04
CA SER A 61 -3.54 -4.75 -0.37
C SER A 61 -3.75 -6.09 -1.06
N SER A 62 -3.89 -7.20 -0.33
CA SER A 62 -4.00 -8.52 -0.96
C SER A 62 -5.37 -8.80 -1.57
N ASN A 63 -6.44 -8.31 -0.99
CA ASN A 63 -7.79 -8.43 -1.54
C ASN A 63 -8.63 -7.17 -1.23
N PRO A 64 -8.18 -6.01 -1.65
CA PRO A 64 -8.88 -4.75 -1.38
C PRO A 64 -10.07 -4.58 -2.30
N GLY A 65 -10.89 -3.59 -2.01
CA GLY A 65 -11.83 -3.01 -2.97
C GLY A 65 -11.06 -2.29 -4.07
N PHE A 66 -10.49 -1.12 -3.74
CA PHE A 66 -9.59 -0.38 -4.62
C PHE A 66 -8.11 -0.56 -4.24
N GLY A 67 -7.80 -0.56 -2.95
CA GLY A 67 -6.45 -0.56 -2.41
C GLY A 67 -5.74 0.79 -2.55
N PHE A 68 -4.89 1.09 -1.57
CA PHE A 68 -4.16 2.36 -1.52
C PHE A 68 -3.30 2.59 -2.76
N TYR A 69 -2.64 1.55 -3.27
CA TYR A 69 -1.81 1.62 -4.47
C TYR A 69 -2.63 2.07 -5.70
N VAL A 70 -3.69 1.34 -6.03
CA VAL A 70 -4.50 1.61 -7.24
C VAL A 70 -5.16 2.98 -7.15
N ALA A 71 -5.72 3.35 -5.99
CA ALA A 71 -6.30 4.67 -5.79
C ALA A 71 -5.26 5.79 -5.97
N SER A 72 -4.05 5.62 -5.41
CA SER A 72 -2.96 6.59 -5.56
C SER A 72 -2.56 6.80 -7.02
N GLU A 73 -2.46 5.72 -7.80
CA GLU A 73 -2.11 5.82 -9.22
C GLU A 73 -3.23 6.44 -10.06
N VAL A 74 -4.48 6.07 -9.79
CA VAL A 74 -5.65 6.60 -10.51
C VAL A 74 -5.89 8.08 -10.20
N MET A 75 -5.65 8.52 -8.96
CA MET A 75 -5.74 9.93 -8.58
C MET A 75 -4.56 10.78 -9.07
N GLY A 76 -3.46 10.14 -9.48
CA GLY A 76 -2.28 10.83 -10.03
C GLY A 76 -2.51 11.31 -11.46
N ALA A 77 -1.51 11.94 -12.03
CA ALA A 77 -1.55 12.44 -13.40
C ALA A 77 -0.99 11.43 -14.43
N GLU A 78 -0.44 10.31 -13.96
CA GLU A 78 0.23 9.32 -14.80
C GLU A 78 -0.72 8.29 -15.39
N CYS A 79 -1.86 8.03 -14.74
CA CYS A 79 -2.82 6.99 -15.13
C CYS A 79 -4.25 7.50 -15.15
N PHE A 80 -5.10 6.76 -15.88
CA PHE A 80 -6.56 6.89 -15.86
C PHE A 80 -7.18 5.61 -15.31
N GLY A 81 -8.28 5.75 -14.59
CA GLY A 81 -9.11 4.64 -14.18
C GLY A 81 -9.83 4.03 -15.39
N ALA A 82 -9.64 2.73 -15.60
CA ALA A 82 -10.10 2.06 -16.82
C ALA A 82 -11.04 0.88 -16.52
N THR A 83 -10.62 -0.35 -16.64
CA THR A 83 -11.38 -1.61 -16.57
C THR A 83 -12.04 -2.03 -17.90
N GLY A 84 -12.89 -3.04 -17.86
CA GLY A 84 -13.68 -3.45 -19.00
C GLY A 84 -14.73 -2.41 -19.38
N ASN A 85 -15.02 -2.31 -20.67
CA ASN A 85 -15.93 -1.29 -21.20
C ASN A 85 -17.34 -1.37 -20.62
N THR A 86 -17.79 -2.57 -20.21
CA THR A 86 -19.10 -2.81 -19.59
C THR A 86 -19.07 -2.87 -18.07
N ASP A 87 -17.90 -2.79 -17.43
CA ASP A 87 -17.75 -2.82 -15.97
C ASP A 87 -18.32 -1.55 -15.32
N GLY A 88 -18.49 -1.57 -14.00
CA GLY A 88 -18.83 -0.37 -13.21
C GLY A 88 -17.82 0.76 -13.40
N ARG A 89 -18.21 1.99 -13.07
CA ARG A 89 -17.40 3.20 -13.25
C ARG A 89 -16.71 3.68 -11.98
N GLY A 90 -16.49 2.82 -11.01
CA GLY A 90 -15.86 3.19 -9.74
C GLY A 90 -14.47 3.82 -9.91
N TYR A 91 -13.66 3.32 -10.85
CA TYR A 91 -12.34 3.91 -11.13
C TYR A 91 -12.46 5.33 -11.71
N GLN A 92 -13.52 5.62 -12.46
CA GLN A 92 -13.80 6.96 -12.98
C GLN A 92 -14.34 7.91 -11.89
N VAL A 93 -14.97 7.38 -10.83
CA VAL A 93 -15.30 8.19 -9.63
C VAL A 93 -14.00 8.65 -8.97
N VAL A 94 -13.01 7.76 -8.89
CA VAL A 94 -11.72 8.01 -8.22
C VAL A 94 -10.89 9.04 -8.97
N ASP A 95 -10.60 8.82 -10.26
CA ASP A 95 -9.69 9.68 -11.03
C ASP A 95 -10.30 11.05 -11.38
N ARG A 96 -11.63 11.15 -11.48
CA ARG A 96 -12.32 12.42 -11.74
C ARG A 96 -12.74 13.15 -10.46
N PHE A 97 -12.51 12.53 -9.29
CA PHE A 97 -13.05 13.06 -8.03
C PHE A 97 -14.53 13.42 -8.19
N ASP A 98 -15.32 12.52 -8.76
CA ASP A 98 -16.69 12.83 -9.16
C ASP A 98 -17.63 11.63 -9.00
N ILE A 99 -18.47 11.69 -7.96
CA ILE A 99 -19.47 10.65 -7.69
C ILE A 99 -20.53 10.53 -8.81
N ALA A 100 -20.71 11.54 -9.65
CA ALA A 100 -21.66 11.50 -10.75
C ALA A 100 -21.27 10.46 -11.83
N GLN A 101 -20.01 10.02 -11.86
CA GLN A 101 -19.56 8.93 -12.74
C GLN A 101 -20.23 7.59 -12.40
N SER A 102 -20.56 7.36 -11.11
CA SER A 102 -21.32 6.22 -10.61
C SER A 102 -21.97 6.58 -9.28
N SER A 103 -23.15 7.18 -9.30
CA SER A 103 -23.81 7.74 -8.13
C SER A 103 -24.25 6.71 -7.08
N SER A 104 -24.21 5.42 -7.41
CA SER A 104 -24.45 4.31 -6.47
C SER A 104 -23.23 3.90 -5.66
N ASP A 105 -22.02 4.33 -6.06
CA ASP A 105 -20.75 3.88 -5.49
C ASP A 105 -20.35 4.70 -4.26
N LEU A 106 -21.23 4.72 -3.25
CA LEU A 106 -21.03 5.45 -1.99
C LEU A 106 -20.11 4.73 -1.00
N ASN A 107 -19.69 3.50 -1.31
CA ASN A 107 -18.92 2.63 -0.45
C ASN A 107 -17.67 2.04 -1.14
N LEU A 108 -17.07 2.79 -2.08
CA LEU A 108 -15.92 2.32 -2.86
C LEU A 108 -14.78 1.80 -1.99
N TYR A 109 -14.53 2.44 -0.86
CA TYR A 109 -13.41 2.15 0.03
C TYR A 109 -13.82 1.45 1.33
N GLU A 110 -15.01 0.83 1.39
CA GLU A 110 -15.49 0.21 2.63
C GLU A 110 -14.60 -0.96 3.08
N SER A 111 -14.20 -1.80 2.14
CA SER A 111 -13.30 -2.92 2.41
C SER A 111 -11.92 -2.43 2.85
N ASP A 112 -11.40 -1.41 2.18
CA ASP A 112 -10.10 -0.79 2.50
C ASP A 112 -10.13 -0.19 3.91
N TRP A 113 -11.12 0.64 4.22
CA TRP A 113 -11.32 1.21 5.54
C TRP A 113 -11.32 0.15 6.65
N ALA A 114 -12.11 -0.91 6.46
CA ALA A 114 -12.22 -2.00 7.43
C ALA A 114 -10.88 -2.71 7.63
N ARG A 115 -10.11 -2.99 6.56
CA ARG A 115 -8.82 -3.66 6.64
C ARG A 115 -7.77 -2.84 7.38
N TYR A 116 -7.70 -1.54 7.12
CA TYR A 116 -6.79 -0.65 7.83
C TYR A 116 -7.07 -0.62 9.33
N TYR A 117 -8.33 -0.47 9.74
CA TYR A 117 -8.69 -0.47 11.16
C TYR A 117 -8.51 -1.84 11.83
N GLN A 118 -8.70 -2.95 11.10
CA GLN A 118 -8.36 -4.29 11.60
C GLN A 118 -6.85 -4.44 11.85
N GLY A 119 -6.01 -3.92 10.96
CA GLY A 119 -4.56 -3.87 11.16
C GLY A 119 -4.15 -3.03 12.37
N ILE A 120 -4.72 -1.83 12.50
CA ILE A 120 -4.50 -0.93 13.65
C ILE A 120 -4.93 -1.62 14.96
N TYR A 121 -6.09 -2.27 14.97
CA TYR A 121 -6.56 -3.02 16.13
C TYR A 121 -5.55 -4.09 16.58
N ARG A 122 -5.00 -4.86 15.65
CA ARG A 122 -4.00 -5.90 15.96
C ARG A 122 -2.73 -5.30 16.60
N CYS A 123 -2.26 -4.17 16.08
CA CYS A 123 -1.12 -3.45 16.66
C CYS A 123 -1.45 -2.93 18.08
N ASN A 124 -2.62 -2.33 18.25
CA ASN A 124 -3.08 -1.83 19.56
C ASN A 124 -3.18 -2.94 20.60
N GLU A 125 -3.64 -4.13 20.22
CA GLU A 125 -3.74 -5.27 21.15
C GLU A 125 -2.33 -5.77 21.56
N LEU A 126 -1.37 -5.87 20.64
CA LEU A 126 0.00 -6.25 21.02
C LEU A 126 0.63 -5.22 21.95
N ILE A 127 0.50 -3.92 21.66
CA ILE A 127 1.01 -2.83 22.50
C ILE A 127 0.35 -2.85 23.89
N LYS A 128 -0.97 -3.04 23.96
CA LYS A 128 -1.73 -3.08 25.21
C LYS A 128 -1.27 -4.20 26.13
N TYR A 129 -0.94 -5.35 25.59
CA TYR A 129 -0.58 -6.55 26.37
C TYR A 129 0.92 -6.77 26.52
N GLU A 130 1.77 -5.83 26.06
CA GLU A 130 3.23 -5.90 26.13
C GLU A 130 3.76 -6.25 27.51
N GLU A 131 3.25 -5.59 28.56
CA GLU A 131 3.69 -5.78 29.95
C GLU A 131 3.32 -7.15 30.55
N GLN A 132 2.37 -7.87 29.94
CA GLN A 132 1.98 -9.21 30.39
C GLN A 132 2.88 -10.33 29.85
N ILE A 133 3.70 -10.01 28.85
CA ILE A 133 4.54 -10.95 28.12
C ILE A 133 5.81 -11.19 28.93
N GLU A 134 6.10 -12.46 29.20
CA GLU A 134 7.40 -12.85 29.76
C GLU A 134 8.48 -12.81 28.67
N TRP A 135 9.22 -11.71 28.63
CA TRP A 135 10.33 -11.53 27.70
C TRP A 135 11.59 -12.24 28.21
N LYS A 136 12.22 -13.03 27.34
CA LYS A 136 13.47 -13.75 27.64
C LYS A 136 14.67 -13.10 26.98
N ASN A 137 14.44 -12.19 26.04
CA ASN A 137 15.46 -11.50 25.27
C ASN A 137 15.02 -10.06 25.03
N GLU A 138 15.66 -9.11 25.69
CA GLU A 138 15.35 -7.69 25.60
C GLU A 138 15.58 -7.12 24.20
N THR A 139 16.53 -7.64 23.43
CA THR A 139 16.73 -7.23 22.05
C THR A 139 15.54 -7.63 21.17
N LEU A 140 14.99 -8.83 21.36
CA LEU A 140 13.79 -9.24 20.62
C LEU A 140 12.55 -8.49 21.11
N HIS A 141 12.45 -8.19 22.42
CA HIS A 141 11.39 -7.34 22.96
C HIS A 141 11.37 -5.99 22.24
N SER A 142 12.46 -5.24 22.32
CA SER A 142 12.56 -3.92 21.71
C SER A 142 12.36 -3.96 20.19
N THR A 143 12.87 -5.00 19.52
CA THR A 143 12.71 -5.16 18.08
C THR A 143 11.25 -5.41 17.69
N TYR A 144 10.58 -6.39 18.32
CA TYR A 144 9.18 -6.73 17.99
C TYR A 144 8.22 -5.58 18.28
N MET A 145 8.41 -4.88 19.39
CA MET A 145 7.59 -3.72 19.72
C MET A 145 7.87 -2.56 18.76
N GLY A 146 9.14 -2.33 18.40
CA GLY A 146 9.51 -1.35 17.37
C GLY A 146 8.84 -1.62 16.02
N GLU A 147 8.83 -2.86 15.56
CA GLU A 147 8.14 -3.25 14.33
C GLU A 147 6.62 -3.04 14.44
N CYS A 148 6.02 -3.40 15.58
CA CYS A 148 4.58 -3.21 15.83
C CYS A 148 4.17 -1.73 15.77
N HIS A 149 4.95 -0.85 16.41
CA HIS A 149 4.73 0.60 16.36
C HIS A 149 4.88 1.13 14.92
N ALA A 150 5.92 0.73 14.20
CA ALA A 150 6.11 1.13 12.81
C ALA A 150 4.95 0.69 11.89
N LEU A 151 4.42 -0.53 12.09
CA LEU A 151 3.24 -1.01 11.36
C LEU A 151 2.01 -0.15 11.63
N ARG A 152 1.76 0.23 12.89
CA ARG A 152 0.66 1.14 13.23
C ARG A 152 0.83 2.51 12.59
N ALA A 153 2.05 3.03 12.60
CA ALA A 153 2.37 4.29 11.93
C ALA A 153 2.10 4.24 10.42
N ILE A 154 2.50 3.17 9.73
CA ILE A 154 2.24 2.98 8.30
C ILE A 154 0.73 2.98 8.01
N LEU A 155 -0.04 2.23 8.78
CA LEU A 155 -1.49 2.12 8.59
C LEU A 155 -2.18 3.48 8.78
N TYR A 156 -1.82 4.24 9.82
CA TYR A 156 -2.34 5.58 10.01
C TYR A 156 -1.86 6.58 8.97
N PHE A 157 -0.62 6.46 8.51
CA PHE A 157 -0.07 7.35 7.49
C PHE A 157 -0.79 7.20 6.15
N ASP A 158 -1.16 6.00 5.76
CA ASP A 158 -1.97 5.78 4.57
C ASP A 158 -3.39 6.35 4.76
N LEU A 159 -4.07 6.01 5.86
CA LEU A 159 -5.43 6.45 6.12
C LEU A 159 -5.57 7.97 6.18
N VAL A 160 -4.67 8.66 6.92
CA VAL A 160 -4.76 10.13 7.09
C VAL A 160 -4.47 10.87 5.80
N ARG A 161 -3.60 10.34 4.93
CA ARG A 161 -3.39 10.90 3.59
C ARG A 161 -4.60 10.72 2.70
N TRP A 162 -5.23 9.55 2.78
CA TRP A 162 -6.33 9.16 1.90
C TRP A 162 -7.64 9.85 2.26
N PHE A 163 -7.96 9.91 3.57
CA PHE A 163 -9.25 10.37 4.06
C PHE A 163 -9.21 11.67 4.87
N GLY A 164 -8.05 12.20 5.19
CA GLY A 164 -7.90 13.41 6.01
C GLY A 164 -8.24 13.15 7.48
N ASN A 165 -9.39 13.69 7.94
CA ASN A 165 -9.86 13.46 9.29
C ASN A 165 -10.38 12.01 9.44
N ILE A 166 -9.80 11.27 10.38
CA ILE A 166 -10.11 9.85 10.64
C ILE A 166 -10.21 9.58 12.13
N PRO A 167 -10.96 8.56 12.58
CA PRO A 167 -10.92 8.12 13.98
C PRO A 167 -9.51 7.72 14.43
N LEU A 168 -9.05 8.31 15.54
CA LEU A 168 -7.77 7.94 16.14
C LEU A 168 -8.00 6.94 17.27
N LEU A 169 -7.70 5.67 17.01
CA LEU A 169 -7.87 4.54 17.92
C LEU A 169 -6.50 4.03 18.37
N THR A 170 -6.09 4.39 19.58
CA THR A 170 -4.84 3.86 20.18
C THR A 170 -5.09 2.73 21.18
N VAL A 171 -6.35 2.49 21.49
CA VAL A 171 -6.85 1.37 22.30
C VAL A 171 -8.11 0.81 21.68
N ALA A 172 -8.39 -0.48 21.92
CA ALA A 172 -9.64 -1.09 21.50
C ALA A 172 -10.84 -0.44 22.24
N THR A 173 -11.89 -0.10 21.50
CA THR A 173 -13.13 0.45 22.05
C THR A 173 -14.33 -0.02 21.24
N GLU A 174 -15.48 -0.14 21.89
CA GLU A 174 -16.78 -0.38 21.24
C GLU A 174 -17.54 0.94 20.96
N GLU A 175 -17.00 2.05 21.40
CA GLU A 175 -17.62 3.36 21.22
C GLU A 175 -17.37 3.91 19.80
N ASN A 176 -18.33 4.67 19.30
CA ASN A 176 -18.17 5.43 18.07
C ASN A 176 -17.29 6.65 18.31
N VAL A 177 -16.03 6.57 17.90
CA VAL A 177 -15.04 7.64 18.05
C VAL A 177 -15.16 8.62 16.88
N PRO A 178 -15.26 9.94 17.13
CA PRO A 178 -15.26 10.93 16.06
C PRO A 178 -13.91 11.00 15.35
N GLN A 179 -13.93 11.62 14.17
CA GLN A 179 -12.71 11.90 13.41
C GLN A 179 -11.84 12.90 14.18
N ALA A 180 -10.58 12.58 14.36
CA ALA A 180 -9.56 13.42 14.98
C ALA A 180 -9.03 14.48 14.01
N ASP A 181 -8.40 15.51 14.55
CA ASP A 181 -7.59 16.43 13.75
C ASP A 181 -6.38 15.67 13.16
N PRO A 182 -6.07 15.84 11.89
CA PRO A 182 -4.90 15.19 11.27
C PRO A 182 -3.60 15.42 12.06
N LYS A 183 -3.44 16.58 12.72
CA LYS A 183 -2.27 16.85 13.56
C LYS A 183 -2.12 15.82 14.69
N GLU A 184 -3.23 15.42 15.33
CA GLU A 184 -3.22 14.43 16.40
C GLU A 184 -2.84 13.04 15.85
N VAL A 185 -3.35 12.69 14.66
CA VAL A 185 -2.99 11.44 13.98
C VAL A 185 -1.50 11.42 13.60
N TYR A 186 -0.99 12.53 13.05
CA TYR A 186 0.44 12.65 12.71
C TYR A 186 1.35 12.65 13.94
N GLN A 187 0.88 13.19 15.09
CA GLN A 187 1.65 13.06 16.33
C GLN A 187 1.87 11.58 16.68
N VAL A 188 0.82 10.76 16.63
CA VAL A 188 0.94 9.30 16.87
C VAL A 188 1.85 8.63 15.84
N ILE A 189 1.74 9.01 14.55
CA ILE A 189 2.63 8.48 13.50
C ILE A 189 4.10 8.77 13.82
N PHE A 190 4.44 10.00 14.20
CA PHE A 190 5.81 10.36 14.52
C PHE A 190 6.31 9.75 15.82
N ASP A 191 5.45 9.64 16.84
CA ASP A 191 5.79 8.98 18.10
C ASP A 191 6.07 7.48 17.88
N ASP A 192 5.24 6.80 17.10
CA ASP A 192 5.40 5.40 16.74
C ASP A 192 6.67 5.15 15.90
N LEU A 193 6.92 5.99 14.89
CA LEU A 193 8.15 5.90 14.09
C LEU A 193 9.39 6.19 14.94
N GLN A 194 9.32 7.17 15.84
CA GLN A 194 10.41 7.46 16.76
C GLN A 194 10.67 6.28 17.69
N TYR A 195 9.61 5.67 18.25
CA TYR A 195 9.75 4.47 19.07
C TYR A 195 10.45 3.35 18.28
N ALA A 196 10.06 3.11 17.03
CA ALA A 196 10.68 2.11 16.17
C ALA A 196 12.18 2.41 15.92
N ILE A 197 12.53 3.66 15.62
CA ILE A 197 13.92 4.09 15.38
C ILE A 197 14.79 3.88 16.64
N ASP A 198 14.25 4.18 17.83
CA ASP A 198 14.98 4.08 19.09
C ASP A 198 15.12 2.63 19.57
N ASN A 199 14.21 1.72 19.19
CA ASN A 199 14.11 0.38 19.73
C ASN A 199 14.55 -0.75 18.77
N ILE A 200 14.47 -0.54 17.45
CA ILE A 200 14.98 -1.54 16.49
C ILE A 200 16.50 -1.34 16.34
N PRO A 201 17.33 -2.32 16.76
CA PRO A 201 18.77 -2.19 16.57
C PRO A 201 19.15 -2.11 15.08
N ALA A 202 20.08 -1.26 14.71
CA ALA A 202 20.56 -1.09 13.32
C ALA A 202 21.03 -2.42 12.68
N GLY A 203 21.57 -3.34 13.48
CA GLY A 203 22.01 -4.65 13.03
C GLY A 203 21.01 -5.78 13.21
N ALA A 204 19.74 -5.51 13.56
CA ALA A 204 18.74 -6.57 13.79
C ALA A 204 18.46 -7.39 12.53
N TYR A 205 18.35 -6.71 11.39
CA TYR A 205 18.01 -7.30 10.10
C TYR A 205 18.93 -6.74 9.01
N PRO A 206 20.22 -7.17 8.98
CA PRO A 206 21.18 -6.64 8.02
C PRO A 206 20.77 -7.03 6.58
N LYS A 207 20.91 -6.10 5.66
CA LYS A 207 20.54 -6.30 4.25
C LYS A 207 21.32 -7.43 3.59
N ALA A 208 22.56 -7.67 4.03
CA ALA A 208 23.39 -8.76 3.55
C ALA A 208 22.85 -10.16 3.92
N ASP A 209 22.01 -10.26 4.95
CA ASP A 209 21.33 -11.50 5.35
C ASP A 209 19.87 -11.46 4.88
N ALA A 210 19.66 -11.68 3.58
CA ALA A 210 18.35 -11.60 2.95
C ALA A 210 17.31 -12.54 3.60
N ALA A 211 17.71 -13.68 4.13
CA ALA A 211 16.80 -14.62 4.78
C ALA A 211 16.22 -14.08 6.09
N ASN A 212 16.97 -13.27 6.82
CA ASN A 212 16.51 -12.63 8.06
C ASN A 212 15.96 -11.21 7.84
N ASN A 213 16.37 -10.54 6.78
CA ASN A 213 15.87 -9.20 6.45
C ASN A 213 14.48 -9.25 5.79
N ASP A 214 14.15 -10.35 5.14
CA ASP A 214 13.02 -10.44 4.22
C ASP A 214 11.67 -10.11 4.88
N GLY A 215 11.12 -8.95 4.56
CA GLY A 215 9.82 -8.47 5.03
C GLY A 215 9.81 -7.76 6.37
N HIS A 216 10.89 -7.81 7.15
CA HIS A 216 10.97 -7.09 8.43
C HIS A 216 11.11 -5.58 8.25
N ILE A 217 10.46 -4.81 9.13
CA ILE A 217 10.70 -3.37 9.23
C ILE A 217 11.99 -3.13 9.99
N THR A 218 12.96 -2.52 9.33
CA THR A 218 14.25 -2.17 9.93
C THR A 218 14.20 -0.77 10.55
N LYS A 219 15.19 -0.45 11.40
CA LYS A 219 15.42 0.93 11.86
C LYS A 219 15.46 1.91 10.68
N TYR A 220 16.18 1.56 9.63
CA TYR A 220 16.35 2.39 8.44
C TYR A 220 15.04 2.59 7.64
N ALA A 221 14.16 1.59 7.65
CA ALA A 221 12.83 1.73 7.07
C ALA A 221 11.97 2.74 7.87
N ALA A 222 12.03 2.69 9.20
CA ALA A 222 11.33 3.65 10.06
C ALA A 222 11.88 5.09 9.90
N GLU A 223 13.20 5.25 9.77
CA GLU A 223 13.85 6.53 9.50
C GLU A 223 13.43 7.14 8.16
N ALA A 224 13.42 6.33 7.11
CA ALA A 224 12.98 6.76 5.78
C ALA A 224 11.49 7.14 5.75
N LEU A 225 10.64 6.37 6.45
CA LEU A 225 9.21 6.68 6.62
C LEU A 225 8.99 7.98 7.40
N TYR A 226 9.78 8.22 8.45
CA TYR A 226 9.74 9.48 9.20
C TYR A 226 10.01 10.69 8.30
N ALA A 227 11.03 10.62 7.46
CA ALA A 227 11.36 11.69 6.51
C ALA A 227 10.23 11.89 5.49
N ARG A 228 9.64 10.82 4.95
CA ARG A 228 8.50 10.89 4.02
C ARG A 228 7.27 11.49 4.69
N ALA A 229 6.95 11.08 5.92
CA ALA A 229 5.83 11.65 6.69
C ALA A 229 6.05 13.13 7.01
N TYR A 230 7.28 13.54 7.34
CA TYR A 230 7.66 14.94 7.54
C TYR A 230 7.40 15.78 6.28
N LEU A 231 7.93 15.35 5.13
CA LEU A 231 7.75 16.07 3.86
C LEU A 231 6.27 16.19 3.48
N TYR A 232 5.49 15.14 3.67
CA TYR A 232 4.07 15.20 3.37
C TYR A 232 3.30 16.12 4.32
N TYR A 233 3.47 15.93 5.63
CA TYR A 233 2.74 16.73 6.63
C TYR A 233 3.02 18.21 6.49
N THR A 234 4.29 18.59 6.45
CA THR A 234 4.69 20.00 6.35
C THR A 234 4.29 20.63 5.03
N GLY A 235 4.33 19.86 3.93
CA GLY A 235 3.94 20.33 2.62
C GLY A 235 2.43 20.49 2.45
N TYR A 236 1.65 19.48 2.84
CA TYR A 236 0.19 19.49 2.66
C TYR A 236 -0.53 20.37 3.69
N TYR A 237 -0.19 20.25 4.97
CA TYR A 237 -0.84 21.03 6.02
C TYR A 237 -0.17 22.38 6.30
N GLY A 238 1.04 22.62 5.82
CA GLY A 238 1.76 23.89 6.05
C GLY A 238 2.02 24.20 7.52
N SER A 239 2.05 23.18 8.38
CA SER A 239 2.13 23.34 9.83
C SER A 239 3.23 22.47 10.44
N ALA A 240 3.51 22.66 11.73
CA ALA A 240 4.57 21.95 12.45
C ALA A 240 3.99 21.08 13.58
N ILE A 241 4.67 20.01 13.90
CA ILE A 241 4.46 19.17 15.08
C ILE A 241 5.65 19.36 16.01
N GLU A 242 5.39 19.43 17.31
CA GLU A 242 6.45 19.61 18.31
C GLU A 242 7.44 18.44 18.27
N GLY A 243 8.73 18.72 18.28
CA GLY A 243 9.80 17.71 18.21
C GLY A 243 10.04 17.09 16.83
N VAL A 244 9.24 17.48 15.81
CA VAL A 244 9.38 17.00 14.43
C VAL A 244 9.99 18.12 13.58
N THR A 245 11.26 17.97 13.20
CA THR A 245 12.01 19.02 12.52
C THR A 245 12.62 18.55 11.19
N LYS A 246 12.91 19.53 10.34
CA LYS A 246 13.59 19.29 9.05
C LYS A 246 14.97 18.65 9.25
N GLU A 247 15.71 19.15 10.23
CA GLU A 247 17.05 18.69 10.57
C GLU A 247 17.04 17.22 11.00
N LYS A 248 16.03 16.82 11.78
CA LYS A 248 15.86 15.45 12.23
C LYS A 248 15.50 14.53 11.06
N ALA A 249 14.56 14.93 10.20
CA ALA A 249 14.20 14.18 9.01
C ALA A 249 15.39 14.02 8.05
N LEU A 250 16.20 15.07 7.86
CA LEU A 250 17.43 15.01 7.09
C LEU A 250 18.46 14.06 7.72
N ALA A 251 18.66 14.17 9.04
CA ALA A 251 19.60 13.30 9.75
C ALA A 251 19.26 11.82 9.58
N TYR A 252 17.99 11.46 9.59
CA TYR A 252 17.53 10.10 9.35
C TYR A 252 17.79 9.64 7.91
N CYS A 253 17.53 10.48 6.91
CA CYS A 253 17.93 10.14 5.54
C CYS A 253 19.45 9.90 5.41
N GLU A 254 20.25 10.76 6.04
CA GLU A 254 21.72 10.61 6.04
C GLU A 254 22.19 9.36 6.82
N ASP A 255 21.52 8.96 7.89
CA ASP A 255 21.83 7.72 8.62
C ASP A 255 21.60 6.50 7.70
N VAL A 256 20.45 6.44 7.01
CA VAL A 256 20.19 5.39 6.01
C VAL A 256 21.26 5.37 4.92
N ILE A 257 21.62 6.54 4.36
CA ILE A 257 22.62 6.64 3.27
C ILE A 257 24.01 6.20 3.75
N ASN A 258 24.41 6.61 4.95
CA ASN A 258 25.72 6.34 5.51
C ASN A 258 25.83 4.94 6.15
N SER A 259 24.73 4.23 6.34
CA SER A 259 24.73 2.88 6.88
C SER A 259 25.53 1.88 6.04
N GLY A 260 25.59 2.11 4.73
CA GLY A 260 26.20 1.18 3.77
C GLY A 260 25.36 -0.06 3.47
N GLU A 261 24.16 -0.17 4.06
CA GLU A 261 23.24 -1.30 3.87
C GLU A 261 22.59 -1.29 2.49
N TYR A 262 22.39 -0.10 1.90
CA TYR A 262 21.64 0.08 0.67
C TYR A 262 22.44 0.73 -0.43
N GLN A 263 22.12 0.37 -1.68
CA GLN A 263 22.69 0.99 -2.88
C GLN A 263 21.72 0.91 -4.05
N LEU A 264 21.86 1.80 -5.03
CA LEU A 264 21.08 1.73 -6.27
C LEU A 264 21.41 0.44 -7.04
N VAL A 265 20.38 -0.23 -7.53
CA VAL A 265 20.54 -1.28 -8.54
C VAL A 265 21.10 -0.65 -9.81
N SER A 266 22.13 -1.25 -10.40
CA SER A 266 22.93 -0.64 -11.46
C SER A 266 22.13 -0.27 -12.71
N GLU A 267 21.19 -1.14 -13.11
CA GLU A 267 20.29 -0.89 -14.24
C GLU A 267 18.85 -0.79 -13.74
N TYR A 268 18.20 0.34 -14.02
CA TYR A 268 16.83 0.61 -13.54
C TYR A 268 15.81 -0.49 -13.89
N LYS A 269 15.89 -1.05 -15.11
CA LYS A 269 14.99 -2.13 -15.54
C LYS A 269 15.05 -3.36 -14.63
N ASN A 270 16.20 -3.62 -14.00
CA ASN A 270 16.40 -4.81 -13.16
C ASN A 270 15.69 -4.72 -11.80
N LEU A 271 15.09 -3.57 -11.47
CA LEU A 271 14.20 -3.42 -10.31
C LEU A 271 12.85 -4.14 -10.49
N TRP A 272 12.44 -4.41 -11.73
CA TRP A 272 11.08 -4.86 -12.03
C TRP A 272 11.09 -6.13 -12.87
N PRO A 273 10.38 -7.20 -12.46
CA PRO A 273 10.33 -8.45 -13.20
C PRO A 273 9.94 -8.24 -14.66
N ALA A 274 8.84 -7.51 -14.92
CA ALA A 274 8.35 -7.32 -16.29
C ALA A 274 9.24 -6.43 -17.16
N ALA A 275 10.06 -5.55 -16.56
CA ALA A 275 10.98 -4.69 -17.31
C ALA A 275 12.27 -5.42 -17.75
N SER A 276 12.65 -6.45 -17.01
CA SER A 276 13.85 -7.26 -17.24
C SER A 276 13.56 -8.63 -17.88
N ALA A 277 12.27 -9.00 -17.99
CA ALA A 277 11.85 -10.30 -18.46
C ALA A 277 12.30 -10.64 -19.89
N GLY A 278 12.62 -11.92 -20.11
CA GLY A 278 12.80 -12.54 -21.40
C GLY A 278 11.57 -13.34 -21.84
N ILE A 279 11.53 -13.75 -23.10
CA ILE A 279 10.52 -14.71 -23.59
C ILE A 279 11.02 -16.11 -23.30
N ALA A 280 10.27 -16.88 -22.54
CA ALA A 280 10.68 -18.19 -22.04
C ALA A 280 9.57 -19.24 -22.20
N GLU A 281 9.97 -20.50 -22.26
CA GLU A 281 9.07 -21.65 -22.16
C GLU A 281 8.68 -21.91 -20.70
N VAL A 282 7.59 -22.66 -20.49
CA VAL A 282 7.11 -23.01 -19.14
C VAL A 282 8.23 -23.70 -18.33
N GLY A 283 8.45 -23.22 -17.11
CA GLY A 283 9.48 -23.73 -16.19
C GLY A 283 10.86 -23.10 -16.37
N ASP A 284 11.10 -22.30 -17.40
CA ASP A 284 12.37 -21.59 -17.59
C ASP A 284 12.39 -20.24 -16.85
N ALA A 285 12.59 -20.30 -15.54
CA ALA A 285 12.63 -19.11 -14.66
C ALA A 285 13.80 -18.17 -14.99
N VAL A 286 14.94 -18.71 -15.41
CA VAL A 286 16.14 -17.91 -15.67
C VAL A 286 15.93 -17.00 -16.86
N THR A 287 15.46 -17.53 -17.98
CA THR A 287 15.13 -16.73 -19.16
C THR A 287 13.96 -15.80 -18.90
N LEU A 288 12.91 -16.26 -18.20
CA LEU A 288 11.73 -15.46 -17.90
C LEU A 288 12.07 -14.25 -17.06
N LEU A 289 12.76 -14.42 -15.94
CA LEU A 289 13.10 -13.31 -15.03
C LEU A 289 14.25 -12.44 -15.58
N GLY A 290 15.02 -12.96 -16.52
CA GLY A 290 16.10 -12.23 -17.18
C GLY A 290 17.12 -11.69 -16.19
N SER A 291 17.29 -10.37 -16.15
CA SER A 291 18.24 -9.68 -15.26
C SER A 291 17.59 -9.09 -14.00
N TYR A 292 16.40 -9.55 -13.61
CA TYR A 292 15.73 -9.08 -12.39
C TYR A 292 16.62 -9.26 -11.16
N ALA A 293 16.76 -8.20 -10.37
CA ALA A 293 17.66 -8.18 -9.22
C ALA A 293 17.10 -8.90 -7.97
N GLY A 294 15.83 -9.37 -8.03
CA GLY A 294 15.13 -10.03 -6.92
C GLY A 294 14.37 -9.05 -6.02
N ASP A 295 13.40 -9.58 -5.28
CA ASP A 295 12.53 -8.78 -4.39
C ASP A 295 13.33 -8.13 -3.25
N GLY A 296 14.29 -8.86 -2.65
CA GLY A 296 15.19 -8.37 -1.60
C GLY A 296 16.45 -7.66 -2.11
N ASN A 297 16.43 -7.06 -3.30
CA ASN A 297 17.61 -6.40 -3.90
C ASN A 297 18.18 -5.27 -3.04
N SER A 298 19.39 -4.81 -3.39
CA SER A 298 20.15 -3.82 -2.62
C SER A 298 19.46 -2.45 -2.50
N GLU A 299 18.46 -2.16 -3.30
CA GLU A 299 17.77 -0.87 -3.28
C GLU A 299 16.49 -0.90 -2.42
N THR A 300 15.87 -2.06 -2.22
CA THR A 300 14.64 -2.20 -1.44
C THR A 300 14.90 -1.94 0.05
N ILE A 301 14.26 -0.92 0.63
CA ILE A 301 14.32 -0.60 2.06
C ILE A 301 13.10 -1.16 2.79
N LEU A 302 11.91 -1.02 2.19
CA LEU A 302 10.66 -1.53 2.73
C LEU A 302 9.79 -2.05 1.60
N ALA A 303 9.31 -3.28 1.75
CA ALA A 303 8.35 -3.88 0.83
C ALA A 303 7.25 -4.60 1.60
N MET A 304 6.04 -4.55 1.07
CA MET A 304 4.97 -5.44 1.50
C MET A 304 5.13 -6.77 0.79
N LYS A 305 5.22 -7.84 1.59
CA LYS A 305 5.45 -9.19 1.08
C LYS A 305 4.13 -9.87 0.75
N PHE A 306 4.13 -10.60 -0.36
CA PHE A 306 3.01 -11.43 -0.78
C PHE A 306 3.46 -12.87 -0.94
N THR A 307 2.51 -13.79 -0.77
CA THR A 307 2.72 -15.22 -0.96
C THR A 307 1.73 -15.77 -1.96
N ASN A 308 1.92 -17.02 -2.30
CA ASN A 308 1.15 -17.74 -3.29
C ASN A 308 0.24 -18.78 -2.60
N THR A 309 -0.60 -18.35 -1.65
CA THR A 309 -1.65 -19.23 -1.12
C THR A 309 -2.82 -19.29 -2.09
N GLN A 310 -3.41 -20.46 -2.25
CA GLN A 310 -4.41 -20.75 -3.30
C GLN A 310 -5.85 -20.48 -2.86
N ASP A 311 -6.07 -19.64 -1.86
CA ASP A 311 -7.41 -19.44 -1.33
C ASP A 311 -8.00 -18.11 -1.82
N TYR A 312 -8.91 -18.19 -2.80
CA TYR A 312 -9.67 -17.05 -3.30
C TYR A 312 -10.77 -16.60 -2.31
N ASN A 313 -11.14 -17.41 -1.33
CA ASN A 313 -12.31 -17.18 -0.47
C ASN A 313 -12.03 -16.31 0.76
N GLY A 314 -11.13 -15.36 0.69
CA GLY A 314 -10.90 -14.36 1.75
C GLY A 314 -9.57 -14.47 2.47
N ASN A 315 -8.78 -15.54 2.23
CA ASN A 315 -7.38 -15.66 2.66
C ASN A 315 -6.41 -15.46 1.50
N ASN A 316 -6.71 -14.51 0.64
CA ASN A 316 -5.86 -14.23 -0.50
C ASN A 316 -4.62 -13.47 -0.03
N ASP A 317 -3.47 -14.14 -0.07
CA ASP A 317 -2.16 -13.61 0.34
C ASP A 317 -1.36 -13.08 -0.84
N SER A 318 -1.95 -13.06 -2.04
CA SER A 318 -1.30 -12.66 -3.26
C SER A 318 -1.43 -11.16 -3.55
N ASN A 319 -0.59 -10.67 -4.45
CA ASN A 319 -0.64 -9.31 -4.95
C ASN A 319 -1.73 -9.16 -6.03
N ARG A 320 -2.92 -8.70 -5.63
CA ARG A 320 -4.04 -8.47 -6.56
C ARG A 320 -3.78 -7.35 -7.56
N TRP A 321 -2.86 -6.45 -7.31
CA TRP A 321 -2.58 -5.34 -8.23
C TRP A 321 -2.00 -5.82 -9.54
N GLN A 322 -1.20 -6.89 -9.52
CA GLN A 322 -0.66 -7.44 -10.75
C GLN A 322 -1.77 -7.82 -11.75
N VAL A 323 -2.84 -8.48 -11.29
CA VAL A 323 -3.96 -8.78 -12.19
C VAL A 323 -4.74 -7.53 -12.58
N MET A 324 -4.87 -6.55 -11.68
CA MET A 324 -5.53 -5.28 -11.99
C MET A 324 -4.78 -4.50 -13.06
N LEU A 325 -3.45 -4.48 -13.01
CA LEU A 325 -2.59 -3.66 -13.88
C LEU A 325 -2.30 -4.32 -15.23
N GLY A 326 -2.32 -5.66 -15.32
CA GLY A 326 -2.05 -6.36 -16.57
C GLY A 326 -3.03 -6.00 -17.70
N MET A 327 -2.60 -6.20 -18.94
CA MET A 327 -3.41 -5.93 -20.14
C MET A 327 -4.75 -6.67 -20.10
N ARG A 328 -5.81 -5.99 -20.49
CA ARG A 328 -7.18 -6.53 -20.45
C ARG A 328 -7.32 -7.81 -21.25
N ASN A 329 -7.41 -8.96 -20.57
CA ASN A 329 -7.58 -10.29 -21.19
C ASN A 329 -6.56 -10.64 -22.27
N LEU A 330 -5.38 -10.01 -22.29
CA LEU A 330 -4.40 -10.12 -23.37
C LEU A 330 -3.03 -10.59 -22.83
N PRO A 331 -2.71 -11.90 -22.89
CA PRO A 331 -1.36 -12.37 -22.65
C PRO A 331 -0.54 -12.26 -23.95
N VAL A 332 0.56 -11.51 -23.90
CA VAL A 332 1.56 -11.45 -24.97
C VAL A 332 2.94 -11.49 -24.33
N ALA A 333 3.60 -12.62 -24.40
CA ALA A 333 4.87 -12.84 -23.71
C ALA A 333 5.88 -11.70 -23.94
N PRO A 334 6.56 -11.23 -22.87
CA PRO A 334 6.59 -11.79 -21.52
C PRO A 334 5.45 -11.29 -20.60
N TYR A 335 4.53 -10.47 -21.08
CA TYR A 335 3.48 -9.84 -20.28
C TYR A 335 2.23 -10.72 -20.18
N GLY A 336 1.83 -11.02 -18.94
CA GLY A 336 0.63 -11.78 -18.64
C GLY A 336 -0.64 -10.95 -18.79
N ARG A 337 -1.76 -11.64 -18.91
CA ARG A 337 -3.08 -10.99 -18.95
C ARG A 337 -3.50 -10.45 -17.59
N GLY A 338 -4.31 -9.41 -17.62
CA GLY A 338 -4.93 -8.84 -16.42
C GLY A 338 -6.33 -8.31 -16.69
N TRP A 339 -6.76 -7.40 -15.83
CA TRP A 339 -8.10 -6.78 -15.91
C TRP A 339 -8.11 -5.40 -16.57
N GLY A 340 -6.94 -4.80 -16.79
CA GLY A 340 -6.83 -3.49 -17.43
C GLY A 340 -7.47 -2.37 -16.60
N ALA A 341 -7.30 -2.40 -15.26
CA ALA A 341 -7.93 -1.42 -14.39
C ALA A 341 -7.36 -0.01 -14.54
N LEU A 342 -6.12 0.12 -15.01
CA LEU A 342 -5.45 1.40 -15.25
C LEU A 342 -4.86 1.42 -16.66
N THR A 343 -4.90 2.60 -17.29
CA THR A 343 -4.17 2.88 -18.52
C THR A 343 -3.27 4.10 -18.32
N VAL A 344 -2.13 4.11 -18.99
CA VAL A 344 -1.14 5.17 -18.79
C VAL A 344 -1.49 6.40 -19.64
N ASN A 345 -1.40 7.57 -19.04
CA ASN A 345 -1.63 8.85 -19.71
C ASN A 345 -0.59 9.12 -20.81
N PRO A 346 -0.98 9.25 -22.08
CA PRO A 346 -0.06 9.51 -23.17
C PRO A 346 0.74 10.82 -23.00
N GLN A 347 0.15 11.83 -22.37
CA GLN A 347 0.84 13.10 -22.14
C GLN A 347 2.00 12.91 -21.14
N PHE A 348 1.83 12.05 -20.13
CA PHE A 348 2.92 11.71 -19.22
C PHE A 348 4.06 10.98 -19.97
N VAL A 349 3.72 9.99 -20.79
CA VAL A 349 4.70 9.21 -21.58
C VAL A 349 5.54 10.11 -22.49
N ASN A 350 4.97 11.18 -23.01
CA ASN A 350 5.64 12.13 -23.88
C ASN A 350 6.54 13.15 -23.12
N GLN A 351 6.49 13.19 -21.79
CA GLN A 351 7.31 14.09 -20.96
C GLN A 351 8.64 13.49 -20.52
N TYR A 352 8.88 12.19 -20.76
CA TYR A 352 10.19 11.60 -20.52
C TYR A 352 11.26 12.30 -21.37
N GLU A 353 12.42 12.59 -20.77
CA GLU A 353 13.55 13.16 -21.50
C GLU A 353 14.05 12.20 -22.58
N ALA A 354 14.58 12.75 -23.66
CA ALA A 354 15.18 11.91 -24.71
C ALA A 354 16.34 11.09 -24.14
N GLY A 355 16.29 9.79 -24.32
CA GLY A 355 17.30 8.85 -23.79
C GLY A 355 17.03 8.36 -22.37
N ASP A 356 15.95 8.78 -21.70
CA ASP A 356 15.60 8.30 -20.37
C ASP A 356 15.24 6.80 -20.43
N LEU A 357 16.10 5.98 -19.82
CA LEU A 357 15.97 4.52 -19.80
C LEU A 357 14.74 4.03 -19.01
N ARG A 358 14.22 4.86 -18.12
CA ARG A 358 13.06 4.54 -17.26
C ARG A 358 11.77 4.44 -18.05
N LYS A 359 11.62 5.19 -19.15
CA LYS A 359 10.45 5.11 -20.03
C LYS A 359 10.17 3.67 -20.44
N LYS A 360 11.18 2.99 -20.98
CA LYS A 360 11.10 1.60 -21.45
C LYS A 360 10.86 0.59 -20.33
N ALA A 361 11.37 0.89 -19.13
CA ALA A 361 11.25 0.02 -17.96
C ALA A 361 9.91 0.20 -17.22
N SER A 362 9.24 1.33 -17.40
CA SER A 362 8.03 1.67 -16.67
C SER A 362 6.74 1.50 -17.47
N VAL A 363 6.82 1.60 -18.82
CA VAL A 363 5.66 1.64 -19.72
C VAL A 363 5.76 0.53 -20.77
N ILE A 364 4.68 -0.20 -20.97
CA ILE A 364 4.46 -1.07 -22.15
C ILE A 364 3.85 -0.17 -23.23
N ASP A 365 4.54 -0.04 -24.35
CA ASP A 365 4.02 0.66 -25.55
C ASP A 365 3.45 -0.38 -26.50
N ILE A 366 2.13 -0.47 -26.54
CA ILE A 366 1.38 -1.51 -27.25
C ILE A 366 1.75 -1.56 -28.76
N VAL A 367 1.97 -0.39 -29.36
CA VAL A 367 2.31 -0.30 -30.79
C VAL A 367 3.79 -0.62 -31.02
N ASN A 368 4.68 0.03 -30.29
CA ASN A 368 6.13 -0.11 -30.51
C ASN A 368 6.68 -1.47 -30.07
N GLU A 369 6.03 -2.15 -29.13
CA GLU A 369 6.35 -3.52 -28.73
C GLU A 369 5.64 -4.59 -29.59
N GLY A 370 4.90 -4.17 -30.62
CA GLY A 370 4.27 -5.10 -31.57
C GLY A 370 3.05 -5.87 -31.06
N ILE A 371 2.54 -5.50 -29.88
CA ILE A 371 1.42 -6.18 -29.22
C ILE A 371 0.13 -6.10 -30.04
N VAL A 372 -0.01 -5.04 -30.84
CA VAL A 372 -1.14 -4.87 -31.81
C VAL A 372 -1.27 -6.02 -32.80
N ASN A 373 -0.23 -6.81 -33.00
CA ASN A 373 -0.23 -7.93 -33.94
C ASN A 373 -0.72 -9.24 -33.32
N ALA A 374 -1.01 -9.27 -32.01
CA ALA A 374 -1.50 -10.46 -31.34
C ALA A 374 -2.97 -10.76 -31.76
N ASP A 375 -3.29 -12.01 -32.01
CA ASP A 375 -4.62 -12.45 -32.47
C ASP A 375 -5.76 -11.98 -31.54
N ALA A 376 -5.51 -11.94 -30.22
CA ALA A 376 -6.49 -11.50 -29.23
C ALA A 376 -6.54 -9.98 -29.03
N PHE A 377 -5.71 -9.19 -29.71
CA PHE A 377 -5.61 -7.75 -29.47
C PHE A 377 -6.92 -7.01 -29.73
N GLU A 378 -7.59 -7.27 -30.84
CA GLU A 378 -8.82 -6.58 -31.19
C GLU A 378 -9.94 -6.82 -30.18
N ALA A 379 -10.05 -8.04 -29.66
CA ALA A 379 -11.03 -8.39 -28.63
C ALA A 379 -10.73 -7.67 -27.31
N SER A 380 -9.46 -7.65 -26.88
CA SER A 380 -8.98 -6.92 -25.70
C SER A 380 -9.26 -5.42 -25.84
N TYR A 381 -8.87 -4.81 -26.93
CA TYR A 381 -9.06 -3.41 -27.23
C TYR A 381 -10.54 -2.99 -27.21
N LYS A 382 -11.44 -3.81 -27.77
CA LYS A 382 -12.89 -3.56 -27.76
C LYS A 382 -13.54 -3.80 -26.39
N ASP A 383 -12.88 -4.56 -25.51
CA ASP A 383 -13.34 -4.75 -24.13
C ASP A 383 -12.74 -3.70 -23.17
N GLN A 384 -11.76 -2.92 -23.58
CA GLN A 384 -11.08 -1.93 -22.74
C GLN A 384 -11.80 -0.59 -22.73
N ARG A 385 -12.02 0.00 -21.53
CA ARG A 385 -12.38 1.41 -21.34
C ARG A 385 -11.12 2.25 -21.22
N GLU A 386 -11.18 3.49 -21.75
CA GLU A 386 -10.08 4.47 -21.67
C GLU A 386 -8.72 3.92 -22.16
N TYR A 387 -8.76 3.13 -23.23
CA TYR A 387 -7.56 2.63 -23.87
C TYR A 387 -6.73 3.78 -24.45
N THR A 388 -5.43 3.82 -24.11
CA THR A 388 -4.48 4.88 -24.49
C THR A 388 -3.36 4.39 -25.41
N GLY A 389 -3.21 3.08 -25.57
CA GLY A 389 -2.03 2.47 -26.20
C GLY A 389 -0.85 2.24 -25.26
N TYR A 390 -0.96 2.62 -23.98
CA TYR A 390 0.09 2.48 -22.97
C TYR A 390 -0.41 1.80 -21.72
N VAL A 391 0.40 0.88 -21.16
CA VAL A 391 0.10 0.11 -19.95
C VAL A 391 1.27 0.18 -18.97
N ILE A 392 1.00 0.07 -17.67
CA ILE A 392 2.04 0.01 -16.63
C ILE A 392 2.85 -1.26 -16.80
N LYS A 393 4.19 -1.13 -16.83
CA LYS A 393 5.10 -2.29 -16.93
C LYS A 393 5.53 -2.83 -15.57
N LYS A 394 5.87 -1.98 -14.60
CA LYS A 394 6.54 -2.34 -13.34
C LYS A 394 5.89 -3.50 -12.58
N TYR A 395 4.58 -3.51 -12.50
CA TYR A 395 3.80 -4.53 -11.80
C TYR A 395 2.91 -5.34 -12.75
N SER A 396 3.21 -5.34 -14.05
CA SER A 396 2.53 -6.24 -14.98
C SER A 396 2.82 -7.69 -14.65
N PRO A 397 1.80 -8.58 -14.66
CA PRO A 397 2.02 -10.00 -14.53
C PRO A 397 2.87 -10.53 -15.68
N LEU A 398 3.46 -11.71 -15.51
CA LEU A 398 4.26 -12.39 -16.52
C LEU A 398 3.51 -13.60 -17.12
N CYS A 399 3.84 -13.93 -18.36
CA CYS A 399 3.45 -15.19 -18.99
C CYS A 399 4.60 -15.79 -19.81
N PHE A 400 4.48 -17.09 -20.05
CA PHE A 400 5.36 -17.84 -20.94
C PHE A 400 5.01 -17.59 -22.41
N ALA A 401 5.85 -18.12 -23.32
CA ALA A 401 5.73 -17.92 -24.76
C ALA A 401 4.36 -18.36 -25.34
N ASP A 402 3.71 -19.34 -24.72
CA ASP A 402 2.38 -19.83 -25.10
C ASP A 402 1.21 -19.02 -24.48
N GLY A 403 1.51 -17.97 -23.70
CA GLY A 403 0.52 -17.16 -22.99
C GLY A 403 0.07 -17.74 -21.65
N THR A 404 0.59 -18.88 -21.21
CA THR A 404 0.32 -19.45 -19.89
C THR A 404 0.87 -18.55 -18.81
N SER A 405 0.07 -18.30 -17.76
CA SER A 405 0.48 -17.46 -16.62
C SER A 405 1.74 -18.02 -15.94
N ALA A 406 2.71 -17.15 -15.72
CA ALA A 406 3.95 -17.46 -15.03
C ALA A 406 3.89 -17.15 -13.52
N VAL A 407 2.72 -17.11 -12.94
CA VAL A 407 2.50 -16.85 -11.50
C VAL A 407 3.27 -17.84 -10.63
N LYS A 408 3.20 -19.11 -10.97
CA LYS A 408 4.22 -20.10 -10.57
C LYS A 408 5.09 -20.39 -11.77
N ILE A 409 6.39 -20.46 -11.54
CA ILE A 409 7.36 -20.67 -12.62
C ILE A 409 7.12 -21.96 -13.42
N ASP A 410 6.50 -22.95 -12.80
CA ASP A 410 6.07 -24.20 -13.46
C ASP A 410 4.75 -24.08 -14.24
N GLY A 411 4.14 -22.88 -14.29
CA GLY A 411 2.88 -22.63 -14.98
C GLY A 411 1.64 -23.17 -14.28
N SER A 412 1.74 -23.68 -13.05
CA SER A 412 0.63 -24.30 -12.33
C SER A 412 -0.30 -23.32 -11.60
N GLY A 413 -0.01 -22.02 -11.63
CA GLY A 413 -0.74 -20.99 -10.91
C GLY A 413 -1.89 -20.36 -11.70
N GLY A 414 -2.93 -19.89 -10.98
CA GLY A 414 -4.00 -19.07 -11.53
C GLY A 414 -3.56 -17.60 -11.68
N PHE A 415 -3.90 -16.98 -12.81
CA PHE A 415 -3.46 -15.59 -13.07
C PHE A 415 -4.12 -14.54 -12.18
N GLN A 416 -5.22 -14.87 -11.53
CA GLN A 416 -6.00 -13.90 -10.74
C GLN A 416 -5.60 -13.88 -9.26
N GLU A 417 -5.25 -15.03 -8.69
CA GLU A 417 -5.16 -15.21 -7.24
C GLU A 417 -3.75 -15.46 -6.72
N GLN A 418 -2.79 -15.72 -7.59
CA GLN A 418 -1.52 -16.29 -7.15
C GLN A 418 -0.30 -15.43 -7.49
N ASN A 419 -0.50 -14.18 -7.87
CA ASN A 419 0.59 -13.24 -8.10
C ASN A 419 1.29 -12.89 -6.77
N HIS A 420 2.62 -12.89 -6.74
CA HIS A 420 3.40 -12.74 -5.52
C HIS A 420 4.58 -11.75 -5.61
N GLN A 421 4.61 -10.90 -6.63
CA GLN A 421 5.58 -9.82 -6.68
C GLN A 421 5.34 -8.86 -5.50
N ASP A 422 6.41 -8.53 -4.78
CA ASP A 422 6.33 -7.60 -3.66
C ASP A 422 5.95 -6.19 -4.10
N TRP A 423 5.23 -5.47 -3.24
CA TRP A 423 5.10 -4.03 -3.40
C TRP A 423 6.24 -3.31 -2.71
N VAL A 424 7.07 -2.67 -3.48
CA VAL A 424 8.17 -1.85 -2.98
C VAL A 424 7.62 -0.49 -2.53
N ILE A 425 7.59 -0.27 -1.22
CA ILE A 425 7.04 0.95 -0.60
C ILE A 425 8.11 2.03 -0.46
N MET A 426 9.34 1.62 -0.15
CA MET A 426 10.48 2.50 0.03
C MET A 426 11.72 1.88 -0.59
N ARG A 427 12.44 2.64 -1.39
CA ARG A 427 13.72 2.23 -1.96
C ARG A 427 14.77 3.34 -1.85
N TYR A 428 16.02 2.97 -1.97
CA TYR A 428 17.17 3.84 -1.70
C TYR A 428 17.16 5.13 -2.52
N ALA A 429 16.70 5.08 -3.79
CA ALA A 429 16.53 6.27 -4.62
C ALA A 429 15.62 7.33 -3.96
N ASP A 430 14.58 6.90 -3.24
CA ASP A 430 13.68 7.83 -2.55
C ASP A 430 14.39 8.53 -1.39
N VAL A 431 15.18 7.81 -0.61
CA VAL A 431 15.96 8.40 0.48
C VAL A 431 16.99 9.41 -0.05
N LEU A 432 17.67 9.09 -1.18
CA LEU A 432 18.58 10.03 -1.83
C LEU A 432 17.87 11.34 -2.24
N LEU A 433 16.69 11.22 -2.87
CA LEU A 433 15.96 12.40 -3.35
C LEU A 433 15.27 13.15 -2.18
N MET A 434 14.81 12.47 -1.13
CA MET A 434 14.31 13.12 0.10
C MET A 434 15.44 13.88 0.81
N ALA A 435 16.63 13.30 0.95
CA ALA A 435 17.79 13.99 1.52
C ALA A 435 18.16 15.23 0.71
N ALA A 436 18.13 15.14 -0.61
CA ALA A 436 18.39 16.29 -1.49
C ALA A 436 17.33 17.39 -1.29
N GLU A 437 16.06 17.05 -1.20
CA GLU A 437 14.94 17.98 -0.97
C GLU A 437 15.01 18.62 0.42
N LEU A 438 15.42 17.86 1.43
CA LEU A 438 15.63 18.34 2.79
C LEU A 438 16.90 19.23 2.93
N GLY A 439 17.67 19.38 1.87
CA GLY A 439 18.81 20.31 1.81
C GLY A 439 20.13 19.73 2.32
N SER A 440 20.35 18.44 2.10
CA SER A 440 21.64 17.80 2.32
C SER A 440 22.79 18.57 1.67
N GLY A 441 23.95 18.61 2.33
CA GLY A 441 25.18 19.10 1.72
C GLY A 441 25.64 18.30 0.49
N ASN A 442 25.12 17.07 0.31
CA ASN A 442 25.36 16.17 -0.81
C ASN A 442 24.23 16.16 -1.85
N ALA A 443 23.26 17.09 -1.77
CA ALA A 443 22.05 17.08 -2.60
C ALA A 443 22.33 16.93 -4.10
N GLN A 444 23.35 17.65 -4.63
CA GLN A 444 23.75 17.53 -6.03
C GLN A 444 24.23 16.11 -6.37
N LYS A 445 25.08 15.53 -5.52
CA LYS A 445 25.57 14.16 -5.70
C LYS A 445 24.43 13.14 -5.72
N TYR A 446 23.45 13.28 -4.84
CA TYR A 446 22.32 12.36 -4.74
C TYR A 446 21.43 12.45 -5.98
N LEU A 447 21.10 13.64 -6.44
CA LEU A 447 20.35 13.85 -7.67
C LEU A 447 21.10 13.28 -8.89
N ASP A 448 22.39 13.54 -8.99
CA ASP A 448 23.23 13.06 -10.10
C ASP A 448 23.32 11.54 -10.16
N GLN A 449 23.35 10.84 -9.00
CA GLN A 449 23.36 9.38 -8.95
C GLN A 449 22.09 8.78 -9.56
N VAL A 450 20.92 9.32 -9.21
CA VAL A 450 19.63 8.85 -9.74
C VAL A 450 19.55 9.13 -11.25
N ARG A 451 19.92 10.33 -11.69
CA ARG A 451 19.92 10.71 -13.10
C ARG A 451 20.90 9.90 -13.95
N ALA A 452 22.11 9.68 -13.45
CA ALA A 452 23.11 8.87 -14.14
C ALA A 452 22.62 7.43 -14.40
N ARG A 453 21.97 6.82 -13.41
CA ARG A 453 21.33 5.50 -13.59
C ARG A 453 20.25 5.51 -14.67
N ALA A 454 19.50 6.59 -14.77
CA ALA A 454 18.48 6.80 -15.81
C ALA A 454 19.08 7.07 -17.20
N GLY A 455 20.40 7.18 -17.33
CA GLY A 455 21.10 7.54 -18.59
C GLY A 455 21.07 9.03 -18.92
N LEU A 456 20.76 9.88 -17.93
CA LEU A 456 20.56 11.31 -18.11
C LEU A 456 21.75 12.13 -17.63
N GLN A 457 21.93 13.30 -18.24
CA GLN A 457 22.96 14.26 -17.84
C GLN A 457 22.59 14.94 -16.50
N PRO A 458 23.57 15.35 -15.69
CA PRO A 458 23.35 16.15 -14.50
C PRO A 458 22.55 17.42 -14.78
N VAL A 459 21.74 17.83 -13.80
CA VAL A 459 21.06 19.15 -13.77
C VAL A 459 21.33 19.79 -12.41
N ALA A 460 21.28 21.11 -12.35
CA ALA A 460 21.46 21.81 -11.07
C ALA A 460 20.41 21.37 -10.06
N VAL A 461 20.81 21.14 -8.82
CA VAL A 461 19.86 20.83 -7.75
C VAL A 461 18.93 22.02 -7.52
N SER A 462 17.64 21.75 -7.59
CA SER A 462 16.58 22.69 -7.25
C SER A 462 15.36 21.89 -6.83
N HIS A 463 14.44 22.49 -6.09
CA HIS A 463 13.21 21.84 -5.70
C HIS A 463 12.42 21.31 -6.92
N GLU A 464 12.31 22.12 -7.98
CA GLU A 464 11.64 21.74 -9.22
C GLU A 464 12.30 20.53 -9.90
N ASN A 465 13.64 20.53 -10.02
CA ASN A 465 14.37 19.43 -10.63
C ASN A 465 14.28 18.14 -9.80
N ILE A 466 14.28 18.24 -8.46
CA ILE A 466 14.08 17.08 -7.60
C ILE A 466 12.67 16.50 -7.76
N LEU A 467 11.63 17.33 -7.75
CA LEU A 467 10.25 16.86 -7.96
C LEU A 467 10.06 16.24 -9.35
N LYS A 468 10.66 16.85 -10.38
CA LYS A 468 10.65 16.29 -11.74
C LYS A 468 11.34 14.92 -11.76
N GLU A 469 12.51 14.81 -11.13
CA GLU A 469 13.23 13.54 -11.06
C GLU A 469 12.43 12.47 -10.31
N ARG A 470 11.84 12.82 -9.15
CA ARG A 470 10.96 11.94 -8.37
C ARG A 470 9.82 11.41 -9.22
N ARG A 471 9.17 12.27 -10.01
CA ARG A 471 8.03 11.90 -10.84
C ARG A 471 8.36 10.78 -11.83
N PHE A 472 9.49 10.85 -12.53
CA PHE A 472 9.88 9.82 -13.50
C PHE A 472 10.54 8.61 -12.84
N GLU A 473 11.22 8.81 -11.74
CA GLU A 473 11.86 7.76 -10.98
C GLU A 473 10.81 6.82 -10.34
N PHE A 474 9.78 7.40 -9.73
CA PHE A 474 8.75 6.68 -8.99
C PHE A 474 7.42 6.56 -9.73
N ALA A 475 7.38 6.80 -11.04
CA ALA A 475 6.18 6.58 -11.83
C ALA A 475 5.64 5.16 -11.58
N PHE A 476 4.36 5.04 -11.29
CA PHE A 476 3.66 3.78 -11.02
C PHE A 476 4.13 3.04 -9.75
N GLU A 477 4.54 3.77 -8.71
CA GLU A 477 4.92 3.24 -7.40
C GLU A 477 4.06 3.83 -6.26
N ALA A 478 2.89 4.37 -6.56
CA ALA A 478 1.94 4.99 -5.62
C ALA A 478 2.53 6.19 -4.83
N ILE A 479 3.44 6.95 -5.43
CA ILE A 479 4.14 8.07 -4.78
C ILE A 479 3.73 9.43 -5.37
N ASN A 480 3.58 9.52 -6.69
CA ASN A 480 3.43 10.81 -7.37
C ASN A 480 2.23 11.62 -6.90
N TYR A 481 1.07 11.00 -6.70
CA TYR A 481 -0.10 11.71 -6.22
C TYR A 481 0.14 12.46 -4.91
N TRP A 482 0.81 11.81 -3.97
CA TRP A 482 1.15 12.38 -2.67
C TRP A 482 2.23 13.46 -2.78
N ASP A 483 3.18 13.28 -3.69
CA ASP A 483 4.17 14.32 -4.00
C ASP A 483 3.51 15.57 -4.61
N LEU A 484 2.48 15.43 -5.42
CA LEU A 484 1.70 16.55 -5.95
C LEU A 484 0.92 17.26 -4.84
N LEU A 485 0.18 16.52 -4.01
CA LEU A 485 -0.63 17.09 -2.93
C LEU A 485 0.19 17.92 -1.93
N ARG A 486 1.38 17.43 -1.57
CA ARG A 486 2.25 18.15 -0.62
C ARG A 486 2.88 19.43 -1.19
N GLN A 487 2.71 19.71 -2.49
CA GLN A 487 3.06 21.01 -3.07
C GLN A 487 1.90 22.03 -2.98
N GLY A 488 0.78 21.63 -2.43
CA GLY A 488 -0.45 22.41 -2.32
C GLY A 488 -1.53 21.96 -3.27
N ILE A 489 -2.79 22.09 -2.83
CA ILE A 489 -3.94 21.55 -3.55
C ILE A 489 -4.13 22.20 -4.93
N ASP A 490 -3.88 23.49 -5.07
CA ASP A 490 -4.01 24.19 -6.35
C ASP A 490 -2.95 23.70 -7.35
N TYR A 491 -1.72 23.46 -6.88
CA TYR A 491 -0.66 22.88 -7.70
C TYR A 491 -1.03 21.46 -8.15
N ALA A 492 -1.47 20.62 -7.23
CA ALA A 492 -1.90 19.26 -7.54
C ALA A 492 -3.04 19.26 -8.57
N ALA A 493 -4.08 20.07 -8.33
CA ALA A 493 -5.22 20.18 -9.23
C ALA A 493 -4.79 20.64 -10.64
N GLN A 494 -3.87 21.60 -10.76
CA GLN A 494 -3.34 22.04 -12.04
C GLN A 494 -2.56 20.94 -12.79
N LYS A 495 -1.87 20.06 -12.06
CA LYS A 495 -1.07 18.98 -12.65
C LYS A 495 -1.90 17.75 -13.04
N ILE A 496 -3.00 17.50 -12.34
CA ILE A 496 -3.87 16.33 -12.53
C ILE A 496 -4.99 16.63 -13.52
N ALA A 497 -5.57 17.83 -13.47
CA ALA A 497 -6.71 18.19 -14.32
C ALA A 497 -6.37 18.14 -15.82
N THR A 498 -7.39 17.80 -16.60
CA THR A 498 -7.30 17.82 -18.07
C THR A 498 -8.64 18.21 -18.69
N ASP A 499 -8.58 19.05 -19.74
CA ASP A 499 -9.76 19.47 -20.52
C ASP A 499 -10.19 18.42 -21.57
N GLY A 500 -9.42 17.37 -21.72
CA GLY A 500 -9.75 16.25 -22.62
C GLY A 500 -8.50 15.62 -23.24
N ILE A 501 -8.23 14.37 -22.83
CA ILE A 501 -7.23 13.52 -23.47
C ILE A 501 -7.96 12.48 -24.29
N ASP A 502 -7.60 12.38 -25.57
CA ASP A 502 -8.19 11.41 -26.48
C ASP A 502 -7.83 9.99 -26.06
N VAL A 503 -8.85 9.15 -25.92
CA VAL A 503 -8.76 7.73 -25.57
C VAL A 503 -9.75 6.95 -26.43
N MET A 504 -9.77 5.63 -26.26
CA MET A 504 -10.78 4.77 -26.87
C MET A 504 -11.52 4.00 -25.77
N SER A 505 -12.83 3.90 -25.87
CA SER A 505 -13.66 3.08 -24.97
C SER A 505 -14.51 2.13 -25.79
N GLY A 506 -14.33 0.82 -25.61
CA GLY A 506 -15.01 -0.18 -26.40
C GLY A 506 -14.72 -0.10 -27.89
N GLY A 507 -13.54 0.36 -28.28
CA GLY A 507 -13.14 0.59 -29.67
C GLY A 507 -13.68 1.88 -30.29
N ASN A 508 -14.39 2.74 -29.54
CA ASN A 508 -14.92 4.02 -30.02
C ASN A 508 -14.12 5.18 -29.40
N ALA A 509 -14.05 6.29 -30.15
CA ALA A 509 -13.40 7.50 -29.65
C ALA A 509 -14.11 8.05 -28.42
N ASP A 510 -13.31 8.40 -27.41
CA ASP A 510 -13.78 8.94 -26.12
C ASP A 510 -12.74 9.94 -25.59
N LYS A 511 -13.05 10.64 -24.49
CA LYS A 511 -12.17 11.63 -23.88
C LYS A 511 -12.18 11.52 -22.36
N VAL A 512 -11.00 11.60 -21.77
CA VAL A 512 -10.84 11.78 -20.33
C VAL A 512 -10.81 13.26 -20.00
N VAL A 513 -11.75 13.69 -19.16
CA VAL A 513 -11.82 15.06 -18.60
C VAL A 513 -11.77 14.97 -17.09
N ILE A 514 -10.86 15.71 -16.46
CA ILE A 514 -10.69 15.75 -15.00
C ILE A 514 -10.75 17.21 -14.55
N SER A 515 -11.74 17.53 -13.71
CA SER A 515 -11.98 18.90 -13.24
C SER A 515 -11.02 19.29 -12.12
N ALA A 516 -10.26 20.36 -12.33
CA ALA A 516 -9.47 20.98 -11.25
C ALA A 516 -10.34 21.39 -10.06
N GLN A 517 -11.54 21.91 -10.31
CA GLN A 517 -12.47 22.32 -9.25
C GLN A 517 -12.90 21.16 -8.37
N ASN A 518 -13.11 19.97 -8.94
CA ASN A 518 -13.46 18.78 -8.15
C ASN A 518 -12.34 18.41 -7.16
N ILE A 519 -11.09 18.46 -7.62
CA ILE A 519 -9.91 18.16 -6.81
C ILE A 519 -9.78 19.18 -5.68
N VAL A 520 -9.87 20.48 -6.01
CA VAL A 520 -9.75 21.58 -5.02
C VAL A 520 -10.85 21.49 -3.97
N THR A 521 -12.12 21.32 -4.39
CA THR A 521 -13.28 21.25 -3.49
C THR A 521 -13.13 20.09 -2.49
N LYS A 522 -12.62 18.94 -2.95
CA LYS A 522 -12.42 17.75 -2.13
C LYS A 522 -11.06 17.72 -1.42
N LYS A 523 -10.23 18.77 -1.60
CA LYS A 523 -8.88 18.86 -1.02
C LYS A 523 -8.00 17.67 -1.38
N GLY A 524 -8.29 17.00 -2.50
CA GLY A 524 -7.61 15.77 -2.88
C GLY A 524 -7.91 14.56 -2.00
N LEU A 525 -8.92 14.62 -1.15
CA LEU A 525 -9.32 13.53 -0.24
C LEU A 525 -10.38 12.65 -0.87
N SER A 526 -10.40 11.38 -0.48
CA SER A 526 -11.43 10.42 -0.88
C SER A 526 -12.68 10.49 -0.01
N GLN A 527 -13.77 9.91 -0.51
CA GLN A 527 -15.03 9.79 0.24
C GLN A 527 -14.87 8.84 1.43
N ILE A 528 -15.45 9.21 2.57
CA ILE A 528 -15.66 8.28 3.69
C ILE A 528 -16.78 7.31 3.29
N PRO A 529 -16.61 5.98 3.44
CA PRO A 529 -17.66 5.04 3.08
C PRO A 529 -18.97 5.34 3.80
N GLN A 530 -20.07 5.42 3.05
CA GLN A 530 -21.39 5.79 3.59
C GLN A 530 -21.86 4.83 4.67
N ASN A 531 -21.57 3.53 4.54
CA ASN A 531 -21.92 2.54 5.56
C ASN A 531 -21.22 2.83 6.89
N GLN A 532 -19.97 3.30 6.88
CA GLN A 532 -19.24 3.65 8.10
C GLN A 532 -19.86 4.87 8.80
N ILE A 533 -20.34 5.85 8.03
CA ILE A 533 -21.08 6.99 8.59
C ILE A 533 -22.39 6.51 9.24
N ILE A 534 -23.12 5.61 8.60
CA ILE A 534 -24.37 5.03 9.14
C ILE A 534 -24.08 4.21 10.41
N LEU A 535 -23.10 3.30 10.36
CA LEU A 535 -22.71 2.46 11.49
C LEU A 535 -22.25 3.26 12.70
N SER A 536 -21.60 4.39 12.48
CA SER A 536 -21.21 5.31 13.54
C SER A 536 -22.38 6.11 14.13
N SER A 537 -23.62 5.85 13.72
CA SER A 537 -24.80 6.67 14.08
C SER A 537 -24.64 8.16 13.73
N GLY A 538 -23.91 8.46 12.67
CA GLY A 538 -23.64 9.81 12.19
C GLY A 538 -22.58 10.57 12.99
N VAL A 539 -21.78 9.90 13.82
CA VAL A 539 -20.60 10.49 14.47
C VAL A 539 -19.54 10.84 13.41
N LEU A 540 -19.29 9.92 12.46
CA LEU A 540 -18.46 10.21 11.30
C LEU A 540 -19.18 11.14 10.32
N LYS A 541 -18.42 12.01 9.70
CA LYS A 541 -18.90 12.99 8.70
C LYS A 541 -18.19 12.75 7.37
N GLN A 542 -18.92 13.00 6.29
CA GLN A 542 -18.35 12.93 4.94
C GLN A 542 -17.34 14.05 4.71
N ASN A 543 -16.34 13.77 3.90
CA ASN A 543 -15.41 14.79 3.41
C ASN A 543 -16.14 15.80 2.50
N GLU A 544 -15.66 17.03 2.52
CA GLU A 544 -16.24 18.13 1.75
C GLU A 544 -16.29 17.80 0.25
N GLY A 545 -17.45 18.02 -0.36
CA GLY A 545 -17.69 17.83 -1.77
C GLY A 545 -18.04 16.38 -2.19
N TRP A 546 -18.02 15.42 -1.28
CA TRP A 546 -18.45 14.05 -1.51
C TRP A 546 -19.88 13.78 -1.11
#